data_41ce3eacc7765682a48693133316c3ca
#
_entry.id   41ce3eacc7765682a48693133316c3ca
#
_cell.length_a   1.000
_cell.length_b   1.000
_cell.length_c   1.000
_cell.angle_alpha   90.00
_cell.angle_beta   90.00
_cell.angle_gamma   90.00
#
_symmetry.space_group_name_H-M   'P 1'
#
loop_
_entity.id
_entity.type
_entity.pdbx_description
1 polymer ?
#
loop_
_entity_poly.entity_id
_entity_poly.type
_entity_poly.pdbx_seq_one_letter_code
_entity_poly.pdbx_strand_id
1 'polypeptide(L)'
;EEISEIVFYEKPFLKFERLILTYIKNFPFGLAQFLKSMIVWGKEKLFQRKLINDHLNKILQKKKKINFKIRFSEHHLSHSASAFYPSNFKEAAIITADGVGEFSTTTISHGNDDNITIIKKIDYPDSLGLLYSAFTYYLGFRVNSDEYKVMGLAPYGEPKYKSKILNSLVDVKDDGSFILNQKYFSYSTGLVMTNKNFDNLMEKNQRKKNGPINQNHMDLASSIQSITEDIMILICRHAKKITNSDNLCLAGGVALNCVANGKIINSKIFNKVWIQPAAGDAGG
;
A
#
# COMPACT_ATOMS: atom_id res chain seq x y z
N GLU A 1 3.39 -6.36 -34.08
CA GLU A 1 4.31 -6.95 -33.06
C GLU A 1 3.66 -8.19 -32.47
N GLU A 2 4.39 -9.29 -32.34
CA GLU A 2 3.90 -10.49 -31.69
C GLU A 2 4.16 -10.40 -30.19
N ILE A 3 3.10 -10.56 -29.38
CA ILE A 3 3.21 -10.66 -27.93
C ILE A 3 3.71 -12.07 -27.59
N SER A 4 4.91 -12.16 -27.03
CA SER A 4 5.49 -13.45 -26.62
C SER A 4 4.99 -13.95 -25.29
N GLU A 5 4.88 -13.04 -24.30
CA GLU A 5 4.46 -13.35 -22.93
C GLU A 5 3.62 -12.21 -22.36
N ILE A 6 2.76 -12.55 -21.38
CA ILE A 6 1.99 -11.61 -20.59
C ILE A 6 2.36 -11.82 -19.13
N VAL A 7 2.72 -10.74 -18.44
CA VAL A 7 3.02 -10.79 -17.00
C VAL A 7 1.89 -10.15 -16.24
N PHE A 8 1.31 -10.86 -15.29
CA PHE A 8 0.31 -10.34 -14.38
C PHE A 8 0.99 -9.91 -13.07
N TYR A 9 0.59 -8.78 -12.54
CA TYR A 9 1.29 -8.04 -11.49
C TYR A 9 1.16 -8.59 -10.06
N GLU A 10 0.43 -9.70 -9.84
CA GLU A 10 0.31 -10.34 -8.52
C GLU A 10 0.30 -11.86 -8.62
N LYS A 11 0.70 -12.56 -7.55
CA LYS A 11 0.65 -14.02 -7.42
C LYS A 11 -0.59 -14.45 -6.62
N PRO A 12 -1.68 -14.90 -7.26
CA PRO A 12 -2.95 -15.20 -6.58
C PRO A 12 -2.82 -16.23 -5.46
N PHE A 13 -2.00 -17.26 -5.64
CA PHE A 13 -1.85 -18.33 -4.65
C PHE A 13 -1.15 -17.86 -3.37
N LEU A 14 -0.15 -16.96 -3.46
CA LEU A 14 0.46 -16.35 -2.27
C LEU A 14 -0.52 -15.46 -1.52
N LYS A 15 -1.38 -14.75 -2.26
CA LYS A 15 -2.47 -13.95 -1.67
C LYS A 15 -3.49 -14.83 -0.94
N PHE A 16 -3.79 -16.00 -1.49
CA PHE A 16 -4.63 -17.01 -0.85
C PHE A 16 -4.01 -17.56 0.43
N GLU A 17 -2.73 -17.91 0.39
CA GLU A 17 -1.98 -18.36 1.56
C GLU A 17 -2.05 -17.34 2.69
N ARG A 18 -1.82 -16.06 2.40
CA ARG A 18 -1.99 -14.98 3.39
C ARG A 18 -3.39 -14.96 4.00
N LEU A 19 -4.45 -15.11 3.20
CA LEU A 19 -5.83 -15.14 3.70
C LEU A 19 -6.04 -16.27 4.70
N ILE A 20 -5.55 -17.49 4.38
CA ILE A 20 -5.62 -18.65 5.28
C ILE A 20 -4.83 -18.38 6.56
N LEU A 21 -3.57 -17.95 6.46
CA LEU A 21 -2.71 -17.68 7.61
C LEU A 21 -3.28 -16.58 8.49
N THR A 22 -3.86 -15.54 7.90
CA THR A 22 -4.54 -14.48 8.64
C THR A 22 -5.71 -15.03 9.45
N TYR A 23 -6.54 -15.90 8.85
CA TYR A 23 -7.65 -16.51 9.56
C TYR A 23 -7.18 -17.45 10.68
N ILE A 24 -6.21 -18.32 10.41
CA ILE A 24 -5.65 -19.24 11.44
C ILE A 24 -5.09 -18.45 12.62
N LYS A 25 -4.34 -17.39 12.37
CA LYS A 25 -3.74 -16.54 13.42
C LYS A 25 -4.79 -15.86 14.30
N ASN A 26 -5.95 -15.55 13.76
CA ASN A 26 -7.00 -14.81 14.45
C ASN A 26 -8.17 -15.72 14.91
N PHE A 27 -8.10 -17.03 14.68
CA PHE A 27 -9.16 -17.97 15.06
C PHE A 27 -9.56 -17.81 16.54
N PRO A 28 -10.88 -17.83 16.87
CA PRO A 28 -12.04 -18.06 15.98
C PRO A 28 -12.62 -16.81 15.33
N PHE A 29 -11.98 -15.65 15.45
CA PHE A 29 -12.46 -14.39 14.92
C PHE A 29 -12.22 -14.29 13.40
N GLY A 30 -13.06 -13.51 12.70
CA GLY A 30 -12.90 -13.26 11.26
C GLY A 30 -13.50 -14.31 10.31
N LEU A 31 -14.26 -15.31 10.82
CA LEU A 31 -14.85 -16.36 9.99
C LEU A 31 -15.72 -15.80 8.84
N ALA A 32 -16.57 -14.81 9.13
CA ALA A 32 -17.45 -14.22 8.12
C ALA A 32 -16.67 -13.51 7.00
N GLN A 33 -15.58 -12.81 7.34
CA GLN A 33 -14.68 -12.19 6.38
C GLN A 33 -13.93 -13.25 5.56
N PHE A 34 -13.41 -14.27 6.22
CA PHE A 34 -12.73 -15.39 5.57
C PHE A 34 -13.63 -16.08 4.56
N LEU A 35 -14.87 -16.46 4.92
CA LEU A 35 -15.81 -17.10 4.03
C LEU A 35 -16.17 -16.23 2.82
N LYS A 36 -16.39 -14.92 3.02
CA LYS A 36 -16.59 -13.99 1.90
C LYS A 36 -15.39 -13.95 0.96
N SER A 37 -14.18 -13.89 1.52
CA SER A 37 -12.95 -13.89 0.73
C SER A 37 -12.78 -15.19 -0.05
N MET A 38 -13.15 -16.34 0.53
CA MET A 38 -13.09 -17.65 -0.13
C MET A 38 -14.04 -17.71 -1.34
N ILE A 39 -15.24 -17.15 -1.22
CA ILE A 39 -16.21 -17.11 -2.34
C ILE A 39 -15.65 -16.29 -3.52
N VAL A 40 -15.10 -15.12 -3.23
CA VAL A 40 -14.48 -14.24 -4.26
C VAL A 40 -13.27 -14.94 -4.87
N TRP A 41 -12.39 -15.51 -4.01
CA TRP A 41 -11.19 -16.18 -4.48
C TRP A 41 -11.52 -17.38 -5.38
N GLY A 42 -12.46 -18.23 -4.99
CA GLY A 42 -12.87 -19.41 -5.78
C GLY A 42 -13.48 -19.05 -7.13
N LYS A 43 -14.24 -17.95 -7.23
CA LYS A 43 -14.87 -17.52 -8.47
C LYS A 43 -13.92 -16.82 -9.45
N GLU A 44 -13.02 -15.99 -8.93
CA GLU A 44 -12.22 -15.06 -9.76
C GLU A 44 -10.75 -15.46 -9.81
N LYS A 45 -10.13 -15.70 -8.65
CA LYS A 45 -8.66 -15.82 -8.55
C LYS A 45 -8.13 -17.21 -8.87
N LEU A 46 -8.88 -18.27 -8.56
CA LEU A 46 -8.49 -19.66 -8.88
C LEU A 46 -8.32 -19.88 -10.39
N PHE A 47 -9.19 -19.27 -11.19
CA PHE A 47 -9.20 -19.39 -12.65
C PHE A 47 -8.60 -18.16 -13.35
N GLN A 48 -7.82 -17.35 -12.67
CA GLN A 48 -7.31 -16.06 -13.18
C GLN A 48 -6.60 -16.21 -14.52
N ARG A 49 -5.76 -17.22 -14.71
CA ARG A 49 -5.10 -17.49 -16.01
C ARG A 49 -6.11 -17.67 -17.14
N LYS A 50 -7.16 -18.42 -16.90
CA LYS A 50 -8.24 -18.64 -17.88
C LYS A 50 -9.01 -17.36 -18.15
N LEU A 51 -9.37 -16.63 -17.09
CA LEU A 51 -10.10 -15.36 -17.21
C LEU A 51 -9.31 -14.32 -18.02
N ILE A 52 -8.00 -14.20 -17.79
CA ILE A 52 -7.12 -13.29 -18.55
C ILE A 52 -7.11 -13.72 -20.04
N ASN A 53 -6.88 -15.01 -20.32
CA ASN A 53 -6.89 -15.52 -21.69
C ASN A 53 -8.23 -15.26 -22.42
N ASP A 54 -9.35 -15.56 -21.76
CA ASP A 54 -10.68 -15.37 -22.33
C ASP A 54 -10.96 -13.88 -22.59
N HIS A 55 -10.57 -13.00 -21.66
CA HIS A 55 -10.75 -11.55 -21.80
C HIS A 55 -9.92 -10.98 -22.95
N LEU A 56 -8.65 -11.36 -23.06
CA LEU A 56 -7.77 -10.95 -24.15
C LEU A 56 -8.26 -11.44 -25.50
N ASN A 57 -8.70 -12.69 -25.60
CA ASN A 57 -9.27 -13.21 -26.85
C ASN A 57 -10.54 -12.45 -27.25
N LYS A 58 -11.36 -12.04 -26.27
CA LYS A 58 -12.56 -11.22 -26.53
C LYS A 58 -12.19 -9.83 -27.07
N ILE A 59 -11.18 -9.16 -26.49
CA ILE A 59 -10.71 -7.85 -26.97
C ILE A 59 -10.14 -7.96 -28.36
N LEU A 60 -9.32 -8.97 -28.63
CA LEU A 60 -8.65 -9.16 -29.90
C LEU A 60 -9.59 -9.63 -31.03
N GLN A 61 -10.82 -9.99 -30.73
CA GLN A 61 -11.85 -10.44 -31.69
C GLN A 61 -11.35 -11.51 -32.70
N LYS A 62 -10.39 -12.35 -32.28
CA LYS A 62 -9.78 -13.34 -33.16
C LYS A 62 -10.71 -14.54 -33.39
N LYS A 63 -10.79 -15.02 -34.67
CA LYS A 63 -11.58 -16.21 -35.06
C LYS A 63 -11.10 -17.47 -34.36
N LYS A 64 -9.80 -17.58 -34.07
CA LYS A 64 -9.20 -18.71 -33.31
C LYS A 64 -8.70 -18.21 -31.97
N LYS A 65 -9.08 -18.91 -30.89
CA LYS A 65 -8.58 -18.61 -29.55
C LYS A 65 -7.07 -18.79 -29.48
N ILE A 66 -6.39 -17.78 -28.94
CA ILE A 66 -4.95 -17.81 -28.67
C ILE A 66 -4.78 -18.15 -27.18
N ASN A 67 -3.88 -19.08 -26.89
CA ASN A 67 -3.49 -19.40 -25.52
C ASN A 67 -2.18 -18.64 -25.21
N PHE A 68 -2.31 -17.52 -24.54
CA PHE A 68 -1.16 -16.68 -24.18
C PHE A 68 -0.36 -17.34 -23.07
N LYS A 69 0.97 -17.21 -23.13
CA LYS A 69 1.86 -17.58 -22.04
C LYS A 69 1.78 -16.52 -20.95
N ILE A 70 1.08 -16.84 -19.86
CA ILE A 70 0.88 -15.92 -18.73
C ILE A 70 1.82 -16.29 -17.60
N ARG A 71 2.60 -15.31 -17.13
CA ARG A 71 3.42 -15.37 -15.92
C ARG A 71 2.81 -14.49 -14.83
N PHE A 72 3.15 -14.74 -13.58
CA PHE A 72 2.73 -13.98 -12.42
C PHE A 72 3.96 -13.45 -11.71
N SER A 73 4.06 -12.13 -11.52
CA SER A 73 5.09 -11.47 -10.75
C SER A 73 4.62 -11.23 -9.32
N GLU A 74 5.53 -11.01 -8.38
CA GLU A 74 5.17 -10.54 -7.05
C GLU A 74 4.73 -9.07 -7.11
N HIS A 75 3.72 -8.72 -6.33
CA HIS A 75 3.09 -7.41 -6.35
C HIS A 75 4.09 -6.26 -6.14
N HIS A 76 4.89 -6.33 -5.07
CA HIS A 76 5.89 -5.28 -4.80
C HIS A 76 7.06 -5.29 -5.79
N LEU A 77 7.38 -6.44 -6.41
CA LEU A 77 8.34 -6.49 -7.50
C LEU A 77 7.78 -5.81 -8.75
N SER A 78 6.49 -5.98 -9.03
CA SER A 78 5.82 -5.29 -10.14
C SER A 78 5.81 -3.77 -9.94
N HIS A 79 5.48 -3.30 -8.72
CA HIS A 79 5.60 -1.89 -8.38
C HIS A 79 7.05 -1.37 -8.53
N SER A 80 8.03 -2.14 -8.08
CA SER A 80 9.45 -1.76 -8.22
C SER A 80 9.84 -1.63 -9.69
N ALA A 81 9.45 -2.59 -10.52
CA ALA A 81 9.72 -2.60 -11.95
C ALA A 81 9.02 -1.43 -12.67
N SER A 82 7.76 -1.15 -12.32
CA SER A 82 6.98 -0.06 -12.91
C SER A 82 7.56 1.32 -12.62
N ALA A 83 8.29 1.49 -11.52
CA ALA A 83 8.97 2.73 -11.19
C ALA A 83 10.39 2.78 -11.75
N PHE A 84 11.16 1.70 -11.60
CA PHE A 84 12.58 1.71 -11.90
C PHE A 84 12.87 1.76 -13.41
N TYR A 85 12.29 0.87 -14.19
CA TYR A 85 12.62 0.79 -15.62
C TYR A 85 12.24 2.04 -16.43
N PRO A 86 11.11 2.73 -16.19
CA PRO A 86 10.82 3.99 -16.87
C PRO A 86 11.59 5.20 -16.33
N SER A 87 12.28 5.09 -15.21
CA SER A 87 12.99 6.22 -14.58
C SER A 87 14.22 6.71 -15.34
N ASN A 88 14.74 5.92 -16.27
CA ASN A 88 16.03 6.12 -16.95
C ASN A 88 17.25 6.09 -15.99
N PHE A 89 17.07 5.64 -14.74
CA PHE A 89 18.21 5.45 -13.83
C PHE A 89 18.88 4.09 -14.09
N LYS A 90 20.19 4.08 -14.18
CA LYS A 90 20.96 2.82 -14.21
C LYS A 90 20.97 2.16 -12.85
N GLU A 91 20.98 2.97 -11.79
CA GLU A 91 20.99 2.52 -10.41
C GLU A 91 20.05 3.41 -9.57
N ALA A 92 19.26 2.79 -8.70
CA ALA A 92 18.37 3.50 -7.77
C ALA A 92 18.05 2.65 -6.52
N ALA A 93 17.85 3.33 -5.38
CA ALA A 93 17.02 2.80 -4.32
C ALA A 93 15.56 2.83 -4.79
N ILE A 94 14.82 1.77 -4.52
CA ILE A 94 13.40 1.68 -4.88
C ILE A 94 12.60 1.43 -3.61
N ILE A 95 11.66 2.30 -3.31
CA ILE A 95 10.74 2.12 -2.19
C ILE A 95 9.35 1.89 -2.75
N THR A 96 8.73 0.79 -2.37
CA THR A 96 7.32 0.53 -2.64
C THR A 96 6.56 0.49 -1.33
N ALA A 97 5.51 1.28 -1.20
CA ALA A 97 4.67 1.31 -0.01
C ALA A 97 3.20 1.32 -0.43
N ASP A 98 2.45 0.32 0.05
CA ASP A 98 1.08 0.08 -0.38
C ASP A 98 0.17 -0.35 0.78
N GLY A 99 -1.09 -0.64 0.49
CA GLY A 99 -2.02 -1.27 1.41
C GLY A 99 -1.54 -2.67 1.78
N VAL A 100 -1.56 -3.58 0.82
CA VAL A 100 -1.00 -4.93 0.95
C VAL A 100 -0.91 -5.64 -0.41
N GLY A 101 0.27 -6.17 -0.73
CA GLY A 101 0.48 -7.11 -1.83
C GLY A 101 0.06 -8.55 -1.47
N GLU A 102 0.91 -9.53 -1.74
CA GLU A 102 0.69 -10.87 -1.23
C GLU A 102 0.87 -10.91 0.29
N PHE A 103 2.06 -10.59 0.77
CA PHE A 103 2.42 -10.46 2.18
C PHE A 103 2.98 -9.08 2.48
N SER A 104 3.90 -8.60 1.65
CA SER A 104 4.58 -7.34 1.87
C SER A 104 3.65 -6.14 1.71
N THR A 105 3.88 -5.13 2.51
CA THR A 105 3.19 -3.84 2.54
C THR A 105 4.12 -2.69 2.19
N THR A 106 5.43 -2.88 2.47
CA THR A 106 6.49 -1.94 2.12
C THR A 106 7.74 -2.73 1.77
N THR A 107 8.44 -2.33 0.71
CA THR A 107 9.76 -2.90 0.38
C THR A 107 10.78 -1.80 0.11
N ILE A 108 12.04 -2.11 0.45
CA ILE A 108 13.20 -1.38 -0.05
C ILE A 108 13.96 -2.33 -0.95
N SER A 109 14.14 -1.92 -2.20
CA SER A 109 14.85 -2.67 -3.22
C SER A 109 16.00 -1.84 -3.79
N HIS A 110 16.96 -2.51 -4.38
CA HIS A 110 18.03 -1.92 -5.16
C HIS A 110 17.86 -2.32 -6.62
N GLY A 111 17.72 -1.33 -7.47
CA GLY A 111 17.73 -1.50 -8.93
C GLY A 111 19.12 -1.21 -9.47
N ASN A 112 19.67 -2.11 -10.29
CA ASN A 112 20.94 -1.94 -10.97
C ASN A 112 20.84 -2.55 -12.37
N ASP A 113 20.95 -1.73 -13.40
CA ASP A 113 20.70 -2.05 -14.81
C ASP A 113 19.37 -2.81 -15.00
N ASP A 114 19.40 -4.09 -15.36
CA ASP A 114 18.23 -4.91 -15.59
C ASP A 114 17.75 -5.69 -14.35
N ASN A 115 18.43 -5.53 -13.19
CA ASN A 115 18.16 -6.31 -12.00
C ASN A 115 17.52 -5.48 -10.90
N ILE A 116 16.53 -6.06 -10.23
CA ILE A 116 15.91 -5.51 -9.02
C ILE A 116 16.04 -6.54 -7.90
N THR A 117 16.69 -6.15 -6.80
CA THR A 117 16.86 -7.01 -5.63
C THR A 117 16.13 -6.39 -4.43
N ILE A 118 15.19 -7.12 -3.85
CA ILE A 118 14.52 -6.70 -2.61
C ILE A 118 15.49 -6.93 -1.44
N ILE A 119 15.78 -5.88 -0.67
CA ILE A 119 16.74 -5.91 0.44
C ILE A 119 16.00 -6.00 1.79
N LYS A 120 14.91 -5.23 1.94
CA LYS A 120 14.11 -5.17 3.17
C LYS A 120 12.63 -5.16 2.84
N LYS A 121 11.82 -5.67 3.77
CA LYS A 121 10.36 -5.64 3.66
C LYS A 121 9.70 -5.50 5.01
N ILE A 122 8.53 -4.90 5.02
CA ILE A 122 7.56 -4.94 6.10
C ILE A 122 6.37 -5.74 5.55
N ASP A 123 5.90 -6.70 6.35
CA ASP A 123 4.83 -7.59 5.95
C ASP A 123 3.53 -7.27 6.71
N TYR A 124 2.41 -7.67 6.12
CA TYR A 124 1.09 -7.63 6.73
C TYR A 124 1.07 -8.33 8.12
N PRO A 125 0.45 -7.77 9.15
CA PRO A 125 -0.55 -6.70 9.08
C PRO A 125 0.01 -5.28 9.23
N ASP A 126 1.32 -5.09 9.30
CA ASP A 126 1.94 -3.80 9.48
C ASP A 126 2.01 -3.07 8.12
N SER A 127 1.20 -2.03 7.93
CA SER A 127 1.07 -1.32 6.67
C SER A 127 0.79 0.16 6.87
N LEU A 128 1.62 1.00 6.26
CA LEU A 128 1.42 2.45 6.25
C LEU A 128 0.17 2.83 5.44
N GLY A 129 -0.06 2.14 4.31
CA GLY A 129 -1.26 2.33 3.50
C GLY A 129 -2.53 1.97 4.26
N LEU A 130 -2.56 0.81 4.97
CA LEU A 130 -3.72 0.43 5.79
C LEU A 130 -3.91 1.35 7.00
N LEU A 131 -2.83 1.84 7.61
CA LEU A 131 -2.93 2.84 8.68
C LEU A 131 -3.59 4.12 8.15
N TYR A 132 -3.14 4.64 7.01
CA TYR A 132 -3.73 5.82 6.37
C TYR A 132 -5.20 5.57 5.99
N SER A 133 -5.50 4.42 5.41
CA SER A 133 -6.86 4.00 5.06
C SER A 133 -7.77 3.83 6.28
N ALA A 134 -7.24 3.44 7.45
CA ALA A 134 -8.01 3.39 8.69
C ALA A 134 -8.49 4.80 9.12
N PHE A 135 -7.64 5.82 8.99
CA PHE A 135 -8.05 7.21 9.21
C PHE A 135 -8.98 7.72 8.12
N THR A 136 -8.77 7.33 6.86
CA THR A 136 -9.70 7.63 5.75
C THR A 136 -11.11 7.12 6.07
N TYR A 137 -11.21 5.85 6.51
CA TYR A 137 -12.47 5.25 6.96
C TYR A 137 -13.06 5.99 8.16
N TYR A 138 -12.25 6.28 9.19
CA TYR A 138 -12.69 6.93 10.41
C TYR A 138 -13.22 8.35 10.16
N LEU A 139 -12.63 9.05 9.20
CA LEU A 139 -13.07 10.36 8.72
C LEU A 139 -14.28 10.29 7.77
N GLY A 140 -14.91 9.12 7.61
CA GLY A 140 -16.14 8.91 6.83
C GLY A 140 -15.94 8.99 5.32
N PHE A 141 -14.71 8.81 4.86
CA PHE A 141 -14.34 8.74 3.45
C PHE A 141 -14.27 7.29 2.96
N ARG A 142 -14.25 7.10 1.63
CA ARG A 142 -14.19 5.78 1.01
C ARG A 142 -12.74 5.30 0.94
N VAL A 143 -12.46 4.16 1.56
CA VAL A 143 -11.16 3.48 1.49
C VAL A 143 -10.84 3.03 0.06
N ASN A 144 -9.57 3.05 -0.32
CA ASN A 144 -9.04 2.77 -1.65
C ASN A 144 -9.56 3.72 -2.75
N SER A 145 -9.98 4.92 -2.37
CA SER A 145 -10.51 5.90 -3.32
C SER A 145 -10.35 7.34 -2.85
N ASP A 146 -10.57 7.60 -1.56
CA ASP A 146 -10.69 8.96 -1.02
C ASP A 146 -9.51 9.34 -0.11
N GLU A 147 -8.41 8.59 -0.09
CA GLU A 147 -7.21 8.90 0.69
C GLU A 147 -6.68 10.30 0.37
N TYR A 148 -6.80 10.73 -0.89
CA TYR A 148 -6.44 12.09 -1.30
C TYR A 148 -7.27 13.19 -0.61
N LYS A 149 -8.50 12.88 -0.15
CA LYS A 149 -9.32 13.84 0.61
C LYS A 149 -8.76 14.07 2.00
N VAL A 150 -8.21 13.02 2.63
CA VAL A 150 -7.52 13.14 3.92
C VAL A 150 -6.25 13.97 3.76
N MET A 151 -5.46 13.72 2.70
CA MET A 151 -4.29 14.52 2.35
C MET A 151 -4.66 15.99 2.13
N GLY A 152 -5.75 16.26 1.38
CA GLY A 152 -6.24 17.62 1.12
C GLY A 152 -6.87 18.30 2.35
N LEU A 153 -7.35 17.52 3.32
CA LEU A 153 -7.91 18.04 4.58
C LEU A 153 -6.84 18.41 5.60
N ALA A 154 -5.69 17.73 5.57
CA ALA A 154 -4.61 17.88 6.54
C ALA A 154 -4.10 19.33 6.74
N PRO A 155 -3.96 20.18 5.70
CA PRO A 155 -3.49 21.55 5.85
C PRO A 155 -4.43 22.46 6.67
N TYR A 156 -5.68 22.07 6.88
CA TYR A 156 -6.66 22.85 7.64
C TYR A 156 -6.66 22.52 9.14
N GLY A 157 -5.87 21.51 9.56
CA GLY A 157 -5.75 21.09 10.95
C GLY A 157 -4.35 21.24 11.51
N GLU A 158 -4.23 20.97 12.80
CA GLU A 158 -2.98 20.84 13.52
C GLU A 158 -2.73 19.38 13.92
N PRO A 159 -1.47 18.89 13.99
CA PRO A 159 -1.18 17.50 14.29
C PRO A 159 -1.34 17.16 15.78
N LYS A 160 -2.46 17.54 16.40
CA LYS A 160 -2.73 17.38 17.85
C LYS A 160 -2.76 15.94 18.32
N TYR A 161 -3.17 15.01 17.45
CA TYR A 161 -3.27 13.58 17.77
C TYR A 161 -1.97 12.82 17.49
N LYS A 162 -0.91 13.46 16.94
CA LYS A 162 0.33 12.81 16.53
C LYS A 162 0.97 11.99 17.65
N SER A 163 1.20 12.60 18.81
CA SER A 163 1.80 11.91 19.96
C SER A 163 0.93 10.75 20.45
N LYS A 164 -0.39 10.91 20.48
CA LYS A 164 -1.34 9.88 20.87
C LYS A 164 -1.31 8.69 19.91
N ILE A 165 -1.22 8.94 18.61
CA ILE A 165 -1.12 7.90 17.58
C ILE A 165 0.21 7.14 17.71
N LEU A 166 1.33 7.83 17.82
CA LEU A 166 2.66 7.22 17.98
C LEU A 166 2.78 6.40 19.27
N ASN A 167 2.17 6.86 20.35
CA ASN A 167 2.25 6.15 21.64
C ASN A 167 1.30 4.93 21.73
N SER A 168 0.29 4.83 20.86
CA SER A 168 -0.77 3.82 21.02
C SER A 168 -0.97 2.94 19.79
N LEU A 169 -0.92 3.51 18.57
CA LEU A 169 -1.29 2.81 17.34
C LEU A 169 -0.11 2.28 16.56
N VAL A 170 1.03 2.97 16.59
CA VAL A 170 2.19 2.61 15.77
C VAL A 170 3.49 2.83 16.53
N ASP A 171 4.30 1.78 16.64
CA ASP A 171 5.66 1.84 17.15
C ASP A 171 6.62 1.96 15.96
N VAL A 172 7.29 3.10 15.83
CA VAL A 172 8.19 3.43 14.71
C VAL A 172 9.64 3.34 15.18
N LYS A 173 10.49 2.66 14.40
CA LYS A 173 11.92 2.54 14.65
C LYS A 173 12.74 3.56 13.85
N ASP A 174 13.99 3.73 14.22
CA ASP A 174 14.91 4.70 13.59
C ASP A 174 15.18 4.42 12.10
N ASP A 175 15.03 3.18 11.66
CA ASP A 175 15.16 2.77 10.26
C ASP A 175 13.85 2.95 9.45
N GLY A 176 12.81 3.47 10.08
CA GLY A 176 11.50 3.66 9.49
C GLY A 176 10.64 2.40 9.47
N SER A 177 11.11 1.26 9.94
CA SER A 177 10.27 0.10 10.18
C SER A 177 9.28 0.40 11.31
N PHE A 178 8.12 -0.22 11.27
CA PHE A 178 7.07 0.04 12.26
C PHE A 178 6.20 -1.20 12.51
N ILE A 179 5.56 -1.21 13.66
CA ILE A 179 4.59 -2.23 14.06
C ILE A 179 3.28 -1.53 14.44
N LEU A 180 2.16 -2.01 13.89
CA LEU A 180 0.83 -1.52 14.21
C LEU A 180 0.21 -2.30 15.36
N ASN A 181 -0.34 -1.61 16.34
CA ASN A 181 -1.05 -2.23 17.44
C ASN A 181 -2.43 -2.71 16.99
N GLN A 182 -2.51 -4.00 16.64
CA GLN A 182 -3.71 -4.63 16.07
C GLN A 182 -4.94 -4.58 16.98
N LYS A 183 -4.79 -4.24 18.26
CA LYS A 183 -5.90 -4.03 19.21
C LYS A 183 -6.90 -2.97 18.74
N TYR A 184 -6.46 -2.02 17.93
CA TYR A 184 -7.26 -0.87 17.48
C TYR A 184 -7.88 -1.04 16.09
N PHE A 185 -7.45 -2.06 15.35
CA PHE A 185 -7.85 -2.27 13.96
C PHE A 185 -8.73 -3.51 13.80
N SER A 186 -9.59 -3.49 12.78
CA SER A 186 -10.47 -4.63 12.46
C SER A 186 -10.30 -5.16 11.04
N TYR A 187 -9.40 -4.59 10.25
CA TYR A 187 -9.21 -5.00 8.85
C TYR A 187 -8.70 -6.45 8.69
N SER A 188 -8.10 -7.04 9.73
CA SER A 188 -7.65 -8.44 9.70
C SER A 188 -8.77 -9.44 10.02
N THR A 189 -9.81 -9.03 10.72
CA THR A 189 -10.87 -9.94 11.22
C THR A 189 -12.29 -9.48 10.91
N GLY A 190 -12.46 -8.26 10.36
CA GLY A 190 -13.75 -7.65 10.10
C GLY A 190 -13.86 -7.01 8.73
N LEU A 191 -15.04 -6.47 8.43
CA LEU A 191 -15.34 -5.75 7.19
C LEU A 191 -15.21 -4.24 7.33
N VAL A 192 -14.64 -3.78 8.45
CA VAL A 192 -14.40 -2.38 8.80
C VAL A 192 -12.93 -2.18 9.15
N MET A 193 -12.44 -0.95 9.04
CA MET A 193 -11.02 -0.68 9.26
C MET A 193 -10.66 -0.53 10.74
N THR A 194 -11.55 0.09 11.53
CA THR A 194 -11.33 0.45 12.94
C THR A 194 -12.38 -0.17 13.84
N ASN A 195 -12.12 -0.19 15.15
CA ASN A 195 -13.03 -0.72 16.17
C ASN A 195 -13.30 0.30 17.29
N LYS A 196 -14.05 -0.12 18.32
CA LYS A 196 -14.38 0.72 19.48
C LYS A 196 -13.15 1.23 20.25
N ASN A 197 -12.06 0.47 20.29
CA ASN A 197 -10.84 0.91 20.96
C ASN A 197 -10.22 2.09 20.22
N PHE A 198 -10.21 2.04 18.88
CA PHE A 198 -9.76 3.14 18.04
C PHE A 198 -10.66 4.38 18.24
N ASP A 199 -11.97 4.20 18.24
CA ASP A 199 -12.93 5.29 18.44
C ASP A 199 -12.76 5.95 19.82
N ASN A 200 -12.59 5.15 20.87
CA ASN A 200 -12.33 5.67 22.23
C ASN A 200 -10.98 6.42 22.29
N LEU A 201 -9.93 5.89 21.63
CA LEU A 201 -8.63 6.56 21.58
C LEU A 201 -8.71 7.90 20.85
N MET A 202 -9.51 7.99 19.79
CA MET A 202 -9.74 9.22 19.02
C MET A 202 -10.92 10.05 19.59
N GLU A 203 -11.29 9.84 20.86
CA GLU A 203 -12.25 10.66 21.61
C GLU A 203 -13.65 10.67 20.98
N LYS A 204 -14.03 9.57 20.32
CA LYS A 204 -15.32 9.38 19.64
C LYS A 204 -15.60 10.44 18.54
N ASN A 205 -14.54 10.85 17.87
CA ASN A 205 -14.58 11.80 16.77
C ASN A 205 -14.83 11.14 15.40
N GLN A 206 -15.45 9.94 15.36
CA GLN A 206 -15.75 9.29 14.10
C GLN A 206 -16.77 10.11 13.29
N ARG A 207 -16.38 10.51 12.08
CA ARG A 207 -17.29 11.21 11.16
C ARG A 207 -18.20 10.22 10.47
N LYS A 208 -19.52 10.49 10.49
CA LYS A 208 -20.49 9.76 9.67
C LYS A 208 -20.25 10.06 8.19
N LYS A 209 -20.48 9.08 7.32
CA LYS A 209 -20.42 9.27 5.87
C LYS A 209 -21.27 10.49 5.46
N ASN A 210 -20.67 11.40 4.71
CA ASN A 210 -21.29 12.67 4.28
C ASN A 210 -21.70 13.63 5.42
N GLY A 211 -21.32 13.36 6.67
CA GLY A 211 -21.53 14.30 7.77
C GLY A 211 -20.65 15.56 7.64
N PRO A 212 -20.92 16.62 8.43
CA PRO A 212 -20.09 17.82 8.42
C PRO A 212 -18.66 17.52 8.89
N ILE A 213 -17.70 18.26 8.35
CA ILE A 213 -16.32 18.25 8.79
C ILE A 213 -16.18 19.33 9.88
N ASN A 214 -15.47 18.98 10.96
CA ASN A 214 -15.15 19.90 12.06
C ASN A 214 -13.63 19.95 12.30
N GLN A 215 -13.19 20.78 13.24
CA GLN A 215 -11.77 20.97 13.51
C GLN A 215 -11.06 19.68 13.96
N ASN A 216 -11.70 18.82 14.77
CA ASN A 216 -11.11 17.54 15.18
C ASN A 216 -10.83 16.61 13.98
N HIS A 217 -11.70 16.62 12.96
CA HIS A 217 -11.48 15.85 11.74
C HIS A 217 -10.27 16.38 10.94
N MET A 218 -10.09 17.70 10.89
CA MET A 218 -8.92 18.33 10.26
C MET A 218 -7.63 18.02 11.04
N ASP A 219 -7.68 18.09 12.37
CA ASP A 219 -6.54 17.77 13.25
C ASP A 219 -6.15 16.28 13.18
N LEU A 220 -7.12 15.37 13.04
CA LEU A 220 -6.86 13.95 12.78
C LEU A 220 -6.18 13.73 11.42
N ALA A 221 -6.68 14.40 10.37
CA ALA A 221 -6.09 14.34 9.03
C ALA A 221 -4.65 14.89 9.04
N SER A 222 -4.42 16.03 9.68
CA SER A 222 -3.07 16.61 9.85
C SER A 222 -2.13 15.68 10.61
N SER A 223 -2.65 15.01 11.65
CA SER A 223 -1.85 14.11 12.47
C SER A 223 -1.38 12.87 11.71
N ILE A 224 -2.28 12.19 10.98
CA ILE A 224 -1.89 11.00 10.20
C ILE A 224 -1.03 11.38 9.00
N GLN A 225 -1.27 12.51 8.36
CA GLN A 225 -0.42 13.03 7.28
C GLN A 225 1.00 13.26 7.78
N SER A 226 1.17 13.96 8.89
CA SER A 226 2.48 14.22 9.50
C SER A 226 3.24 12.93 9.85
N ILE A 227 2.56 11.92 10.40
CA ILE A 227 3.16 10.61 10.73
C ILE A 227 3.60 9.89 9.44
N THR A 228 2.75 9.90 8.41
CA THR A 228 3.08 9.29 7.12
C THR A 228 4.33 9.90 6.50
N GLU A 229 4.44 11.22 6.54
CA GLU A 229 5.62 11.95 6.06
C GLU A 229 6.88 11.57 6.83
N ASP A 230 6.79 11.52 8.16
CA ASP A 230 7.94 11.19 9.00
C ASP A 230 8.43 9.75 8.77
N ILE A 231 7.51 8.78 8.71
CA ILE A 231 7.84 7.38 8.42
C ILE A 231 8.50 7.26 7.04
N MET A 232 7.94 7.89 6.02
CA MET A 232 8.50 7.86 4.67
C MET A 232 9.90 8.49 4.61
N ILE A 233 10.17 9.56 5.35
CA ILE A 233 11.51 10.16 5.46
C ILE A 233 12.49 9.19 6.14
N LEU A 234 12.09 8.52 7.21
CA LEU A 234 12.94 7.53 7.88
C LEU A 234 13.27 6.36 6.95
N ILE A 235 12.27 5.82 6.25
CA ILE A 235 12.46 4.76 5.24
C ILE A 235 13.42 5.24 4.13
N CYS A 236 13.28 6.48 3.65
CA CYS A 236 14.18 7.06 2.65
C CYS A 236 15.63 7.16 3.16
N ARG A 237 15.84 7.61 4.40
CA ARG A 237 17.18 7.66 5.01
C ARG A 237 17.81 6.27 5.13
N HIS A 238 17.00 5.30 5.56
CA HIS A 238 17.46 3.92 5.66
C HIS A 238 17.78 3.33 4.28
N ALA A 239 16.91 3.52 3.29
CA ALA A 239 17.13 3.09 1.91
C ALA A 239 18.40 3.68 1.33
N LYS A 240 18.65 4.98 1.51
CA LYS A 240 19.91 5.65 1.12
C LYS A 240 21.13 4.97 1.76
N LYS A 241 21.05 4.69 3.06
CA LYS A 241 22.14 4.06 3.82
C LYS A 241 22.49 2.65 3.32
N ILE A 242 21.47 1.83 3.03
CA ILE A 242 21.70 0.40 2.68
C ILE A 242 21.96 0.17 1.20
N THR A 243 21.48 1.07 0.31
CA THR A 243 21.73 0.96 -1.14
C THR A 243 22.92 1.80 -1.60
N ASN A 244 23.28 2.82 -0.84
CA ASN A 244 24.27 3.86 -1.21
C ASN A 244 23.94 4.57 -2.54
N SER A 245 22.71 4.42 -3.07
CA SER A 245 22.31 5.03 -4.32
C SER A 245 21.98 6.53 -4.16
N ASP A 246 22.29 7.33 -5.16
CA ASP A 246 21.93 8.76 -5.24
C ASP A 246 20.54 9.01 -5.82
N ASN A 247 19.94 7.99 -6.41
CA ASN A 247 18.63 8.05 -7.05
C ASN A 247 17.59 7.27 -6.25
N LEU A 248 16.36 7.77 -6.24
CA LEU A 248 15.22 7.13 -5.62
C LEU A 248 14.10 6.93 -6.64
N CYS A 249 13.50 5.73 -6.64
CA CYS A 249 12.24 5.44 -7.29
C CYS A 249 11.16 5.16 -6.24
N LEU A 250 9.94 5.69 -6.44
CA LEU A 250 8.79 5.47 -5.56
C LEU A 250 7.62 4.86 -6.32
N ALA A 251 6.97 3.84 -5.75
CA ALA A 251 5.73 3.25 -6.23
C ALA A 251 4.89 2.69 -5.07
N GLY A 252 3.70 2.15 -5.39
CA GLY A 252 2.69 1.72 -4.44
C GLY A 252 1.71 2.85 -4.11
N GLY A 253 0.56 2.50 -3.52
CA GLY A 253 -0.52 3.46 -3.25
C GLY A 253 -0.11 4.64 -2.36
N VAL A 254 0.84 4.44 -1.42
CA VAL A 254 1.36 5.53 -0.57
C VAL A 254 2.15 6.57 -1.39
N ALA A 255 2.78 6.17 -2.49
CA ALA A 255 3.49 7.09 -3.38
C ALA A 255 2.56 8.04 -4.18
N LEU A 256 1.24 7.87 -4.08
CA LEU A 256 0.25 8.86 -4.55
C LEU A 256 0.14 10.07 -3.60
N ASN A 257 0.72 9.99 -2.39
CA ASN A 257 0.72 11.11 -1.44
C ASN A 257 1.74 12.18 -1.88
N CYS A 258 1.29 13.14 -2.69
CA CYS A 258 2.15 14.17 -3.25
C CYS A 258 2.75 15.09 -2.19
N VAL A 259 2.13 15.25 -1.02
CA VAL A 259 2.65 16.06 0.10
C VAL A 259 3.87 15.37 0.72
N ALA A 260 3.76 14.06 1.01
CA ALA A 260 4.91 13.27 1.48
C ALA A 260 6.03 13.24 0.44
N ASN A 261 5.69 13.08 -0.84
CA ASN A 261 6.66 13.11 -1.95
C ASN A 261 7.41 14.45 -2.02
N GLY A 262 6.69 15.57 -1.89
CA GLY A 262 7.28 16.91 -1.83
C GLY A 262 8.27 17.05 -0.66
N LYS A 263 7.93 16.50 0.52
CA LYS A 263 8.82 16.50 1.69
C LYS A 263 10.09 15.65 1.45
N ILE A 264 9.95 14.49 0.79
CA ILE A 264 11.08 13.64 0.40
C ILE A 264 12.01 14.39 -0.56
N ILE A 265 11.48 15.01 -1.61
CA ILE A 265 12.27 15.77 -2.58
C ILE A 265 13.02 16.94 -1.88
N ASN A 266 12.32 17.67 -1.01
CA ASN A 266 12.89 18.81 -0.29
C ASN A 266 13.91 18.39 0.78
N SER A 267 13.87 17.16 1.27
CA SER A 267 14.83 16.64 2.25
C SER A 267 16.25 16.49 1.73
N LYS A 268 16.42 16.44 0.40
CA LYS A 268 17.72 16.23 -0.29
C LYS A 268 18.47 14.95 0.14
N ILE A 269 17.75 13.94 0.64
CA ILE A 269 18.33 12.62 0.96
C ILE A 269 18.86 11.96 -0.31
N PHE A 270 18.15 12.13 -1.42
CA PHE A 270 18.54 11.66 -2.75
C PHE A 270 18.73 12.85 -3.69
N ASN A 271 19.68 12.72 -4.63
CA ASN A 271 19.94 13.74 -5.63
C ASN A 271 18.84 13.84 -6.68
N LYS A 272 18.28 12.67 -7.06
CA LYS A 272 17.17 12.57 -8.02
C LYS A 272 16.08 11.65 -7.46
N VAL A 273 14.84 12.04 -7.68
CA VAL A 273 13.67 11.26 -7.27
C VAL A 273 12.76 11.08 -8.48
N TRP A 274 12.41 9.83 -8.76
CA TRP A 274 11.41 9.45 -9.75
C TRP A 274 10.22 8.82 -9.04
N ILE A 275 9.05 9.34 -9.33
CA ILE A 275 7.79 8.83 -8.80
C ILE A 275 6.99 8.29 -9.97
N GLN A 276 6.57 7.01 -9.89
CA GLN A 276 5.71 6.42 -10.92
C GLN A 276 4.42 7.24 -11.03
N PRO A 277 4.08 7.79 -12.22
CA PRO A 277 2.87 8.62 -12.39
C PRO A 277 1.57 7.90 -12.00
N ALA A 278 1.47 6.60 -12.29
CA ALA A 278 0.38 5.73 -11.85
C ALA A 278 0.87 4.83 -10.70
N ALA A 279 1.29 5.44 -9.57
CA ALA A 279 2.04 4.76 -8.52
C ALA A 279 1.30 3.60 -7.85
N GLY A 280 -0.04 3.60 -7.84
CA GLY A 280 -0.85 2.48 -7.33
C GLY A 280 -0.92 1.30 -8.31
N ASP A 281 -1.83 0.35 -8.03
CA ASP A 281 -2.00 -0.90 -8.80
C ASP A 281 -2.22 -0.71 -10.30
N ALA A 282 -2.72 0.47 -10.71
CA ALA A 282 -2.95 0.78 -12.13
C ALA A 282 -1.66 0.88 -12.96
N GLY A 283 -0.51 1.09 -12.32
CA GLY A 283 0.80 1.18 -12.99
C GLY A 283 1.66 -0.08 -12.84
N GLY A 284 1.17 -1.07 -12.11
CA GLY A 284 1.86 -2.35 -11.86
C GLY A 284 1.81 -3.34 -13.01
#